data_fbc23898f19c15988c8589625140edca
#
_entry.id   fbc23898f19c15988c8589625140edca
#
_cell.length_a   1.000
_cell.length_b   1.000
_cell.length_c   1.000
_cell.angle_alpha   90.00
_cell.angle_beta   90.00
_cell.angle_gamma   90.00
#
_symmetry.space_group_name_H-M   'P 1'
#
loop_
_entity.id
_entity.type
_entity.pdbx_description
1 polymer ?
#
loop_
_entity_poly.entity_id
_entity_poly.type
_entity_poly.pdbx_seq_one_letter_code
_entity_poly.pdbx_strand_id
1 'polypeptide(L)'
;MPFEVKIDQSSFASIKVVGCGGGGTNAVNRMVEANLRGVDFIAVNTDRQALGLSKAQTKIQIGEKLTKGLGAGAIPDIGRRAAEESREEISQTLKGADLVFVTAGMGGGTGTGAAPVVAEVARELGCLTIAVVTKPFTFEGKQRMKNADMGINELKQSVDTLVVIPNDRLLQVVSKGTSMLEAFRIADDVLRQGIQGISDLIAVPALINLDFADVKTIMESGGMAHMGIGLGSGETKTVDAAKNAIASPLLETKIDGARSVLINITGGEDVSIMEINEAANLIMEQADDDANIIFGAGIDPELKDEVRITVIATGFEKTPFPTRDTKKKARPQATPYGAAIPSYNPYESRTRVETPAAEPVAFDAPAPAAYETEPVQYSAARPAVQPQTAAVPSYQPFTAPAAPTYSPQYPPYQPQYTATAPQQPEQPKVQPAANEKDDLGVPSYLRRERKK
;
A
#
# COMPACT_ATOMS: atom_id res chain seq x y z
N MET A 1 23.55 -30.47 34.29
CA MET A 1 23.24 -30.46 32.85
C MET A 1 22.66 -29.09 32.57
N PRO A 2 23.31 -28.21 31.80
CA PRO A 2 22.68 -26.96 31.38
C PRO A 2 21.54 -27.33 30.42
N PHE A 3 20.36 -26.81 30.70
CA PHE A 3 19.23 -26.86 29.76
C PHE A 3 19.59 -25.96 28.57
N GLU A 4 19.98 -26.52 27.44
CA GLU A 4 19.95 -25.82 26.18
C GLU A 4 18.48 -25.64 25.81
N VAL A 5 17.96 -24.45 26.04
CA VAL A 5 16.70 -24.01 25.43
C VAL A 5 16.98 -23.90 23.94
N LYS A 6 16.61 -24.89 23.17
CA LYS A 6 16.51 -24.72 21.72
C LYS A 6 15.42 -23.68 21.51
N ILE A 7 15.82 -22.45 21.24
CA ILE A 7 14.91 -21.44 20.72
C ILE A 7 14.50 -21.95 19.33
N ASP A 8 13.30 -22.52 19.26
CA ASP A 8 12.71 -22.86 17.97
C ASP A 8 12.63 -21.57 17.15
N GLN A 9 13.24 -21.54 15.98
CA GLN A 9 13.17 -20.41 15.03
C GLN A 9 11.73 -20.15 14.52
N SER A 10 10.76 -20.96 14.97
CA SER A 10 9.34 -20.85 14.66
C SER A 10 8.57 -19.80 15.51
N SER A 11 9.25 -19.00 16.33
CA SER A 11 8.60 -18.06 17.24
C SER A 11 8.29 -16.70 16.65
N PHE A 12 8.67 -16.44 15.41
CA PHE A 12 8.35 -15.19 14.72
C PHE A 12 7.14 -15.36 13.80
N ALA A 13 6.25 -14.36 13.78
CA ALA A 13 5.11 -14.35 12.87
C ALA A 13 5.59 -14.42 11.40
N SER A 14 4.98 -15.33 10.63
CA SER A 14 5.26 -15.49 9.21
C SER A 14 4.56 -14.39 8.41
N ILE A 15 5.32 -13.44 7.90
CA ILE A 15 4.82 -12.28 7.15
C ILE A 15 5.09 -12.48 5.66
N LYS A 16 4.04 -12.37 4.84
CA LYS A 16 4.15 -12.43 3.38
C LYS A 16 3.65 -11.13 2.74
N VAL A 17 4.40 -10.63 1.76
CA VAL A 17 4.02 -9.45 0.96
C VAL A 17 3.75 -9.87 -0.47
N VAL A 18 2.53 -9.67 -0.93
CA VAL A 18 2.06 -10.02 -2.26
C VAL A 18 1.90 -8.77 -3.11
N GLY A 19 2.76 -8.58 -4.09
CA GLY A 19 2.67 -7.50 -5.07
C GLY A 19 1.83 -7.90 -6.28
N CYS A 20 0.65 -7.30 -6.43
CA CYS A 20 -0.30 -7.60 -7.50
C CYS A 20 -0.17 -6.64 -8.68
N GLY A 21 0.05 -7.17 -9.88
CA GLY A 21 0.20 -6.40 -11.11
C GLY A 21 1.49 -5.59 -11.19
N GLY A 22 1.63 -4.71 -12.18
CA GLY A 22 2.85 -3.94 -12.42
C GLY A 22 3.26 -3.06 -11.25
N GLY A 23 2.34 -2.24 -10.71
CA GLY A 23 2.63 -1.34 -9.58
C GLY A 23 3.00 -2.12 -8.32
N GLY A 24 2.24 -3.17 -7.96
CA GLY A 24 2.55 -4.01 -6.82
C GLY A 24 3.88 -4.75 -6.95
N THR A 25 4.19 -5.27 -8.13
CA THR A 25 5.48 -5.91 -8.42
C THR A 25 6.65 -4.92 -8.30
N ASN A 26 6.48 -3.66 -8.74
CA ASN A 26 7.49 -2.63 -8.59
C ASN A 26 7.71 -2.26 -7.12
N ALA A 27 6.64 -2.11 -6.35
CA ALA A 27 6.74 -1.88 -4.91
C ALA A 27 7.52 -3.01 -4.20
N VAL A 28 7.19 -4.28 -4.51
CA VAL A 28 7.93 -5.44 -4.00
C VAL A 28 9.41 -5.38 -4.40
N ASN A 29 9.74 -5.03 -5.64
CA ASN A 29 11.13 -4.87 -6.06
C ASN A 29 11.87 -3.85 -5.21
N ARG A 30 11.22 -2.72 -4.84
CA ARG A 30 11.79 -1.71 -3.95
C ARG A 30 12.03 -2.23 -2.54
N MET A 31 11.08 -3.03 -2.02
CA MET A 31 11.22 -3.65 -0.70
C MET A 31 12.41 -4.62 -0.64
N VAL A 32 12.57 -5.42 -1.70
CA VAL A 32 13.73 -6.33 -1.84
C VAL A 32 15.03 -5.54 -1.96
N GLU A 33 15.06 -4.47 -2.76
CA GLU A 33 16.21 -3.58 -2.91
C GLU A 33 16.61 -2.90 -1.60
N ALA A 34 15.63 -2.53 -0.78
CA ALA A 34 15.80 -1.94 0.54
C ALA A 34 16.14 -2.97 1.63
N ASN A 35 16.28 -4.26 1.26
CA ASN A 35 16.61 -5.35 2.17
C ASN A 35 15.68 -5.45 3.38
N LEU A 36 14.37 -5.28 3.17
CA LEU A 36 13.37 -5.44 4.22
C LEU A 36 13.42 -6.86 4.78
N ARG A 37 13.60 -6.98 6.10
CA ARG A 37 13.87 -8.27 6.78
C ARG A 37 12.59 -8.89 7.34
N GLY A 38 12.62 -10.20 7.55
CA GLY A 38 11.52 -10.94 8.22
C GLY A 38 10.27 -11.10 7.36
N VAL A 39 10.36 -10.89 6.05
CA VAL A 39 9.23 -10.90 5.12
C VAL A 39 9.51 -11.74 3.88
N ASP A 40 8.56 -12.56 3.46
CA ASP A 40 8.60 -13.29 2.21
C ASP A 40 7.90 -12.50 1.10
N PHE A 41 8.59 -12.32 -0.04
CA PHE A 41 8.08 -11.54 -1.16
C PHE A 41 7.52 -12.41 -2.26
N ILE A 42 6.29 -12.11 -2.67
CA ILE A 42 5.55 -12.79 -3.73
C ILE A 42 5.13 -11.78 -4.79
N ALA A 43 5.45 -12.02 -6.04
CA ALA A 43 4.98 -11.22 -7.16
C ALA A 43 3.90 -11.98 -7.93
N VAL A 44 2.75 -11.36 -8.12
CA VAL A 44 1.58 -11.91 -8.84
C VAL A 44 1.27 -11.04 -10.04
N ASN A 45 1.35 -11.59 -11.25
CA ASN A 45 1.06 -10.81 -12.45
C ASN A 45 0.51 -11.69 -13.60
N THR A 46 -0.28 -11.08 -14.47
CA THR A 46 -0.72 -11.66 -15.76
C THR A 46 0.30 -11.44 -16.87
N ASP A 47 1.24 -10.50 -16.70
CA ASP A 47 2.29 -10.18 -17.66
C ASP A 47 3.57 -10.97 -17.31
N ARG A 48 3.92 -11.94 -18.16
CA ARG A 48 5.08 -12.79 -17.98
C ARG A 48 6.40 -12.04 -18.07
N GLN A 49 6.47 -11.00 -18.92
CA GLN A 49 7.70 -10.22 -19.09
C GLN A 49 7.96 -9.38 -17.83
N ALA A 50 6.94 -8.67 -17.35
CA ALA A 50 7.03 -7.91 -16.11
C ALA A 50 7.38 -8.81 -14.91
N LEU A 51 6.77 -10.00 -14.83
CA LEU A 51 7.05 -10.98 -13.78
C LEU A 51 8.49 -11.52 -13.85
N GLY A 52 9.03 -11.69 -15.06
CA GLY A 52 10.42 -12.10 -15.27
C GLY A 52 11.43 -11.11 -14.67
N LEU A 53 11.10 -9.81 -14.68
CA LEU A 53 11.95 -8.74 -14.14
C LEU A 53 11.79 -8.55 -12.63
N SER A 54 10.82 -9.22 -12.00
CA SER A 54 10.60 -9.12 -10.56
C SER A 54 11.79 -9.69 -9.78
N LYS A 55 12.08 -9.06 -8.63
CA LYS A 55 13.09 -9.47 -7.65
C LYS A 55 12.52 -10.32 -6.51
N ALA A 56 11.20 -10.55 -6.50
CA ALA A 56 10.55 -11.42 -5.53
C ALA A 56 11.08 -12.85 -5.58
N GLN A 57 11.19 -13.48 -4.41
CA GLN A 57 11.60 -14.90 -4.31
C GLN A 57 10.58 -15.82 -4.97
N THR A 58 9.29 -15.54 -4.78
CA THR A 58 8.19 -16.31 -5.37
C THR A 58 7.48 -15.49 -6.43
N LYS A 59 7.23 -16.10 -7.58
CA LYS A 59 6.57 -15.45 -8.72
C LYS A 59 5.41 -16.32 -9.19
N ILE A 60 4.22 -15.77 -9.23
CA ILE A 60 3.00 -16.46 -9.68
C ILE A 60 2.49 -15.77 -10.94
N GLN A 61 2.49 -16.48 -12.06
CA GLN A 61 1.86 -16.02 -13.28
C GLN A 61 0.38 -16.44 -13.25
N ILE A 62 -0.51 -15.49 -13.05
CA ILE A 62 -1.95 -15.76 -12.99
C ILE A 62 -2.62 -15.67 -14.37
N GLY A 63 -3.66 -16.48 -14.58
CA GLY A 63 -4.50 -16.45 -15.76
C GLY A 63 -3.75 -16.81 -17.04
N GLU A 64 -2.93 -17.84 -17.03
CA GLU A 64 -2.12 -18.25 -18.20
C GLU A 64 -3.01 -18.60 -19.40
N LYS A 65 -4.12 -19.29 -19.20
CA LYS A 65 -5.06 -19.65 -20.26
C LYS A 65 -5.81 -18.43 -20.79
N LEU A 66 -6.17 -17.50 -19.89
CA LEU A 66 -6.97 -16.32 -20.22
C LEU A 66 -6.14 -15.25 -20.94
N THR A 67 -4.92 -14.96 -20.46
CA THR A 67 -4.10 -13.82 -20.92
C THR A 67 -2.92 -14.22 -21.79
N LYS A 68 -2.55 -15.48 -21.79
CA LYS A 68 -1.36 -16.02 -22.48
C LYS A 68 -0.06 -15.28 -22.11
N GLY A 69 0.00 -14.72 -20.92
CA GLY A 69 1.15 -13.95 -20.43
C GLY A 69 1.28 -12.54 -20.99
N LEU A 70 0.25 -12.00 -21.64
CA LEU A 70 0.28 -10.68 -22.29
C LEU A 70 -0.33 -9.55 -21.44
N GLY A 71 -0.70 -9.84 -20.18
CA GLY A 71 -1.33 -8.87 -19.30
C GLY A 71 -2.86 -8.81 -19.41
N ALA A 72 -3.50 -8.01 -18.58
CA ALA A 72 -4.96 -7.88 -18.48
C ALA A 72 -5.53 -6.71 -19.31
N GLY A 73 -4.73 -5.98 -20.10
CA GLY A 73 -5.19 -4.92 -21.00
C GLY A 73 -5.95 -3.77 -20.31
N ALA A 74 -5.61 -3.42 -19.08
CA ALA A 74 -6.27 -2.41 -18.23
C ALA A 74 -7.76 -2.71 -17.93
N ILE A 75 -8.19 -3.97 -18.03
CA ILE A 75 -9.55 -4.43 -17.73
C ILE A 75 -9.53 -5.21 -16.39
N PRO A 76 -10.07 -4.66 -15.28
CA PRO A 76 -10.04 -5.31 -13.96
C PRO A 76 -10.72 -6.68 -13.93
N ASP A 77 -11.81 -6.88 -14.66
CA ASP A 77 -12.50 -8.18 -14.73
C ASP A 77 -11.60 -9.30 -15.28
N ILE A 78 -10.72 -8.99 -16.24
CA ILE A 78 -9.73 -9.95 -16.74
C ILE A 78 -8.72 -10.28 -15.64
N GLY A 79 -8.25 -9.27 -14.89
CA GLY A 79 -7.35 -9.47 -13.75
C GLY A 79 -7.96 -10.33 -12.65
N ARG A 80 -9.23 -10.10 -12.31
CA ARG A 80 -9.99 -10.88 -11.34
C ARG A 80 -10.12 -12.35 -11.78
N ARG A 81 -10.61 -12.58 -12.99
CA ARG A 81 -10.75 -13.94 -13.53
C ARG A 81 -9.42 -14.66 -13.67
N ALA A 82 -8.34 -13.95 -13.98
CA ALA A 82 -7.00 -14.50 -14.01
C ALA A 82 -6.54 -14.96 -12.62
N ALA A 83 -6.84 -14.20 -11.56
CA ALA A 83 -6.51 -14.58 -10.21
C ALA A 83 -7.40 -15.77 -9.72
N GLU A 84 -8.68 -15.79 -10.09
CA GLU A 84 -9.57 -16.90 -9.81
C GLU A 84 -9.11 -18.21 -10.49
N GLU A 85 -8.59 -18.13 -11.73
CA GLU A 85 -8.01 -19.29 -12.43
C GLU A 85 -6.83 -19.89 -11.65
N SER A 86 -6.06 -19.04 -10.98
CA SER A 86 -4.85 -19.44 -10.24
C SER A 86 -5.06 -19.48 -8.71
N ARG A 87 -6.31 -19.49 -8.24
CA ARG A 87 -6.67 -19.41 -6.80
C ARG A 87 -5.97 -20.48 -5.96
N GLU A 88 -5.88 -21.70 -6.46
CA GLU A 88 -5.24 -22.82 -5.77
C GLU A 88 -3.74 -22.58 -5.57
N GLU A 89 -3.04 -22.08 -6.59
CA GLU A 89 -1.60 -21.76 -6.52
C GLU A 89 -1.34 -20.61 -5.53
N ILE A 90 -2.20 -19.59 -5.55
CA ILE A 90 -2.16 -18.49 -4.59
C ILE A 90 -2.36 -19.03 -3.17
N SER A 91 -3.36 -19.88 -2.95
CA SER A 91 -3.68 -20.48 -1.64
C SER A 91 -2.52 -21.31 -1.10
N GLN A 92 -1.91 -22.16 -1.94
CA GLN A 92 -0.75 -22.96 -1.53
C GLN A 92 0.44 -22.09 -1.14
N THR A 93 0.67 -21.00 -1.89
CA THR A 93 1.78 -20.07 -1.62
C THR A 93 1.57 -19.28 -0.32
N LEU A 94 0.33 -18.92 0.00
CA LEU A 94 0.00 -18.16 1.20
C LEU A 94 -0.11 -19.01 2.47
N LYS A 95 -0.24 -20.33 2.32
CA LYS A 95 -0.41 -21.25 3.44
C LYS A 95 0.70 -21.09 4.48
N GLY A 96 0.29 -21.05 5.75
CA GLY A 96 1.19 -20.91 6.91
C GLY A 96 1.67 -19.48 7.17
N ALA A 97 1.10 -18.47 6.49
CA ALA A 97 1.31 -17.07 6.87
C ALA A 97 0.39 -16.69 8.03
N ASP A 98 0.91 -15.87 8.96
CA ASP A 98 0.14 -15.22 10.01
C ASP A 98 -0.39 -13.86 9.55
N LEU A 99 0.40 -13.15 8.72
CA LEU A 99 0.10 -11.84 8.17
C LEU A 99 0.38 -11.80 6.67
N VAL A 100 -0.58 -11.33 5.91
CA VAL A 100 -0.44 -11.11 4.47
C VAL A 100 -0.67 -9.65 4.13
N PHE A 101 0.37 -9.00 3.59
CA PHE A 101 0.23 -7.72 2.96
C PHE A 101 -0.10 -7.88 1.48
N VAL A 102 -1.13 -7.19 1.01
CA VAL A 102 -1.48 -7.11 -0.41
C VAL A 102 -1.18 -5.71 -0.90
N THR A 103 -0.24 -5.57 -1.84
CA THR A 103 0.12 -4.27 -2.41
C THR A 103 -0.16 -4.21 -3.90
N ALA A 104 -0.76 -3.10 -4.34
CA ALA A 104 -1.10 -2.90 -5.74
C ALA A 104 -1.21 -1.42 -6.11
N GLY A 105 -0.85 -1.08 -7.35
CA GLY A 105 -1.28 0.17 -7.97
C GLY A 105 -2.65 -0.02 -8.59
N MET A 106 -3.67 0.63 -8.02
CA MET A 106 -5.05 0.52 -8.49
C MET A 106 -5.29 1.30 -9.79
N GLY A 107 -6.32 0.91 -10.54
CA GLY A 107 -6.71 1.56 -11.80
C GLY A 107 -6.26 0.82 -13.06
N GLY A 108 -5.29 -0.10 -12.95
CA GLY A 108 -4.92 -1.03 -14.02
C GLY A 108 -5.85 -2.23 -14.12
N GLY A 109 -5.49 -3.22 -14.92
CA GLY A 109 -6.26 -4.48 -15.04
C GLY A 109 -5.89 -5.48 -13.96
N THR A 110 -4.62 -5.91 -13.94
CA THR A 110 -4.15 -7.00 -13.08
C THR A 110 -4.21 -6.62 -11.60
N GLY A 111 -3.56 -5.52 -11.18
CA GLY A 111 -3.53 -5.14 -9.76
C GLY A 111 -4.92 -4.89 -9.20
N THR A 112 -5.75 -4.15 -9.94
CA THR A 112 -7.12 -3.81 -9.52
C THR A 112 -8.02 -5.04 -9.36
N GLY A 113 -7.91 -5.99 -10.30
CA GLY A 113 -8.77 -7.18 -10.28
C GLY A 113 -8.24 -8.33 -9.44
N ALA A 114 -6.91 -8.53 -9.39
CA ALA A 114 -6.32 -9.66 -8.67
C ALA A 114 -6.15 -9.41 -7.16
N ALA A 115 -5.89 -8.16 -6.74
CA ALA A 115 -5.66 -7.86 -5.32
C ALA A 115 -6.83 -8.27 -4.42
N PRO A 116 -8.12 -8.02 -4.77
CA PRO A 116 -9.24 -8.49 -3.97
C PRO A 116 -9.29 -10.02 -3.83
N VAL A 117 -9.01 -10.76 -4.91
CA VAL A 117 -9.02 -12.23 -4.89
C VAL A 117 -7.89 -12.77 -4.02
N VAL A 118 -6.69 -12.21 -4.12
CA VAL A 118 -5.55 -12.58 -3.25
C VAL A 118 -5.87 -12.32 -1.79
N ALA A 119 -6.47 -11.17 -1.49
CA ALA A 119 -6.88 -10.81 -0.13
C ALA A 119 -7.96 -11.77 0.42
N GLU A 120 -8.95 -12.13 -0.40
CA GLU A 120 -9.98 -13.09 -0.04
C GLU A 120 -9.38 -14.46 0.29
N VAL A 121 -8.45 -14.96 -0.53
CA VAL A 121 -7.73 -16.21 -0.29
C VAL A 121 -6.95 -16.17 1.03
N ALA A 122 -6.23 -15.05 1.29
CA ALA A 122 -5.48 -14.88 2.53
C ALA A 122 -6.40 -14.92 3.76
N ARG A 123 -7.54 -14.26 3.68
CA ARG A 123 -8.53 -14.20 4.74
C ARG A 123 -9.21 -15.55 4.98
N GLU A 124 -9.50 -16.31 3.91
CA GLU A 124 -10.02 -17.68 4.01
C GLU A 124 -9.04 -18.64 4.72
N LEU A 125 -7.73 -18.41 4.57
CA LEU A 125 -6.69 -19.15 5.28
C LEU A 125 -6.54 -18.71 6.74
N GLY A 126 -7.28 -17.70 7.21
CA GLY A 126 -7.22 -17.18 8.57
C GLY A 126 -6.07 -16.21 8.84
N CYS A 127 -5.38 -15.73 7.78
CA CYS A 127 -4.31 -14.76 7.91
C CYS A 127 -4.88 -13.37 8.21
N LEU A 128 -4.23 -12.60 9.08
CA LEU A 128 -4.47 -11.17 9.16
C LEU A 128 -4.12 -10.54 7.80
N THR A 129 -5.07 -9.87 7.17
CA THR A 129 -4.91 -9.38 5.79
C THR A 129 -4.97 -7.87 5.74
N ILE A 130 -3.86 -7.24 5.37
CA ILE A 130 -3.72 -5.80 5.27
C ILE A 130 -3.41 -5.42 3.83
N ALA A 131 -4.19 -4.52 3.24
CA ALA A 131 -3.87 -4.00 1.92
C ALA A 131 -3.30 -2.58 2.00
N VAL A 132 -2.23 -2.35 1.25
CA VAL A 132 -1.61 -1.03 1.07
C VAL A 132 -1.54 -0.74 -0.42
N VAL A 133 -2.39 0.17 -0.90
CA VAL A 133 -2.58 0.39 -2.34
C VAL A 133 -2.52 1.87 -2.70
N THR A 134 -2.14 2.15 -3.95
CA THR A 134 -2.14 3.52 -4.46
C THR A 134 -3.29 3.77 -5.42
N LYS A 135 -3.85 4.99 -5.39
CA LYS A 135 -4.71 5.52 -6.46
C LYS A 135 -3.86 6.18 -7.55
N PRO A 136 -4.25 6.06 -8.83
CA PRO A 136 -3.52 6.66 -9.92
C PRO A 136 -3.45 8.19 -9.82
N PHE A 137 -2.48 8.77 -10.48
CA PHE A 137 -2.44 10.22 -10.69
C PHE A 137 -3.61 10.68 -11.57
N THR A 138 -4.10 11.91 -11.35
CA THR A 138 -5.18 12.50 -12.16
C THR A 138 -4.85 12.52 -13.65
N PHE A 139 -3.57 12.74 -14.03
CA PHE A 139 -3.15 12.74 -15.44
C PHE A 139 -3.20 11.36 -16.11
N GLU A 140 -3.27 10.25 -15.35
CA GLU A 140 -3.44 8.89 -15.90
C GLU A 140 -4.85 8.65 -16.47
N GLY A 141 -5.79 9.55 -16.20
CA GLY A 141 -7.09 9.62 -16.83
C GLY A 141 -8.25 9.09 -16.00
N LYS A 142 -9.45 9.60 -16.31
CA LYS A 142 -10.68 9.32 -15.54
C LYS A 142 -11.09 7.85 -15.51
N GLN A 143 -10.84 7.10 -16.59
CA GLN A 143 -11.19 5.68 -16.64
C GLN A 143 -10.35 4.88 -15.64
N ARG A 144 -9.07 5.23 -15.51
CA ARG A 144 -8.15 4.57 -14.58
C ARG A 144 -8.54 4.88 -13.13
N MET A 145 -8.94 6.11 -12.85
CA MET A 145 -9.47 6.50 -11.55
C MET A 145 -10.76 5.74 -11.20
N LYS A 146 -11.69 5.62 -12.16
CA LYS A 146 -12.93 4.85 -11.96
C LYS A 146 -12.66 3.37 -11.67
N ASN A 147 -11.72 2.76 -12.40
CA ASN A 147 -11.31 1.38 -12.15
C ASN A 147 -10.70 1.24 -10.74
N ALA A 148 -9.88 2.23 -10.31
CA ALA A 148 -9.28 2.24 -8.98
C ALA A 148 -10.34 2.28 -7.89
N ASP A 149 -11.33 3.18 -8.00
CA ASP A 149 -12.41 3.29 -7.02
C ASP A 149 -13.25 2.00 -6.93
N MET A 150 -13.52 1.33 -8.06
CA MET A 150 -14.20 0.03 -8.07
C MET A 150 -13.39 -1.03 -7.33
N GLY A 151 -12.11 -1.19 -7.69
CA GLY A 151 -11.26 -2.21 -7.08
C GLY A 151 -10.99 -1.96 -5.59
N ILE A 152 -10.87 -0.69 -5.16
CA ILE A 152 -10.75 -0.33 -3.75
C ILE A 152 -12.01 -0.72 -2.97
N ASN A 153 -13.21 -0.52 -3.54
CA ASN A 153 -14.45 -0.93 -2.90
C ASN A 153 -14.60 -2.45 -2.78
N GLU A 154 -14.11 -3.22 -3.76
CA GLU A 154 -14.05 -4.67 -3.69
C GLU A 154 -13.02 -5.13 -2.65
N LEU A 155 -11.82 -4.54 -2.69
CA LEU A 155 -10.73 -4.87 -1.77
C LEU A 155 -11.10 -4.60 -0.30
N LYS A 156 -11.84 -3.52 -0.04
CA LYS A 156 -12.35 -3.17 1.30
C LYS A 156 -13.18 -4.28 1.95
N GLN A 157 -13.86 -5.11 1.14
CA GLN A 157 -14.67 -6.21 1.65
C GLN A 157 -13.86 -7.47 1.93
N SER A 158 -12.66 -7.54 1.34
CA SER A 158 -11.79 -8.73 1.36
C SER A 158 -10.62 -8.62 2.32
N VAL A 159 -10.40 -7.46 2.97
CA VAL A 159 -9.29 -7.22 3.91
C VAL A 159 -9.78 -6.85 5.29
N ASP A 160 -8.93 -7.03 6.29
CA ASP A 160 -9.17 -6.56 7.67
C ASP A 160 -8.88 -5.06 7.79
N THR A 161 -7.80 -4.61 7.16
CA THR A 161 -7.38 -3.20 7.15
C THR A 161 -6.93 -2.78 5.74
N LEU A 162 -7.35 -1.59 5.33
CA LEU A 162 -7.04 -1.02 4.02
C LEU A 162 -6.44 0.37 4.14
N VAL A 163 -5.21 0.54 3.67
CA VAL A 163 -4.53 1.82 3.50
C VAL A 163 -4.57 2.22 2.03
N VAL A 164 -5.11 3.40 1.74
CA VAL A 164 -5.17 3.94 0.37
C VAL A 164 -4.36 5.22 0.29
N ILE A 165 -3.43 5.27 -0.65
CA ILE A 165 -2.52 6.38 -0.86
C ILE A 165 -2.81 7.02 -2.22
N PRO A 166 -3.38 8.23 -2.28
CA PRO A 166 -3.58 8.92 -3.55
C PRO A 166 -2.26 9.46 -4.10
N ASN A 167 -1.87 9.02 -5.30
CA ASN A 167 -0.63 9.51 -5.92
C ASN A 167 -0.61 11.03 -6.12
N ASP A 168 -1.76 11.67 -6.32
CA ASP A 168 -1.85 13.13 -6.43
C ASP A 168 -1.35 13.86 -5.17
N ARG A 169 -1.39 13.23 -3.99
CA ARG A 169 -0.84 13.79 -2.76
C ARG A 169 0.69 13.86 -2.80
N LEU A 170 1.31 12.93 -3.49
CA LEU A 170 2.78 12.92 -3.68
C LEU A 170 3.25 14.14 -4.47
N LEU A 171 2.41 14.68 -5.37
CA LEU A 171 2.73 15.90 -6.12
C LEU A 171 2.88 17.14 -5.23
N GLN A 172 2.38 17.09 -4.00
CA GLN A 172 2.52 18.19 -3.04
C GLN A 172 3.89 18.17 -2.34
N VAL A 173 4.53 17.01 -2.30
CA VAL A 173 5.82 16.78 -1.61
C VAL A 173 7.00 16.89 -2.56
N VAL A 174 6.79 16.60 -3.86
CA VAL A 174 7.85 16.60 -4.86
C VAL A 174 8.13 18.00 -5.40
N SER A 175 9.38 18.24 -5.82
CA SER A 175 9.77 19.49 -6.44
C SER A 175 9.19 19.63 -7.85
N LYS A 176 9.02 20.87 -8.33
CA LYS A 176 8.50 21.16 -9.69
C LYS A 176 9.34 20.57 -10.84
N GLY A 177 10.59 20.19 -10.56
CA GLY A 177 11.50 19.58 -11.53
C GLY A 177 11.52 18.05 -11.51
N THR A 178 10.74 17.40 -10.65
CA THR A 178 10.72 15.94 -10.52
C THR A 178 10.24 15.28 -11.80
N SER A 179 11.01 14.31 -12.31
CA SER A 179 10.64 13.55 -13.50
C SER A 179 9.46 12.60 -13.22
N MET A 180 8.74 12.24 -14.29
CA MET A 180 7.65 11.26 -14.16
C MET A 180 8.13 9.91 -13.59
N LEU A 181 9.32 9.47 -13.99
CA LEU A 181 9.93 8.25 -13.46
C LEU A 181 10.18 8.35 -11.95
N GLU A 182 10.65 9.49 -11.50
CA GLU A 182 10.90 9.76 -10.09
C GLU A 182 9.59 9.81 -9.28
N ALA A 183 8.53 10.42 -9.83
CA ALA A 183 7.22 10.45 -9.19
C ALA A 183 6.64 9.04 -8.96
N PHE A 184 6.80 8.12 -9.93
CA PHE A 184 6.41 6.73 -9.74
C PHE A 184 7.32 5.99 -8.73
N ARG A 185 8.62 6.29 -8.71
CA ARG A 185 9.53 5.74 -7.70
C ARG A 185 9.13 6.16 -6.28
N ILE A 186 8.72 7.40 -6.10
CA ILE A 186 8.22 7.90 -4.82
C ILE A 186 6.92 7.18 -4.43
N ALA A 187 6.00 6.94 -5.38
CA ALA A 187 4.79 6.16 -5.11
C ALA A 187 5.11 4.72 -4.68
N ASP A 188 6.06 4.06 -5.35
CA ASP A 188 6.51 2.72 -4.96
C ASP A 188 7.19 2.74 -3.58
N ASP A 189 7.96 3.80 -3.27
CA ASP A 189 8.64 3.95 -1.99
C ASP A 189 7.67 4.19 -0.83
N VAL A 190 6.59 4.92 -1.05
CA VAL A 190 5.55 5.10 -0.02
C VAL A 190 4.85 3.78 0.31
N LEU A 191 4.59 2.93 -0.69
CA LEU A 191 4.10 1.57 -0.45
C LEU A 191 5.10 0.75 0.37
N ARG A 192 6.40 0.87 0.06
CA ARG A 192 7.47 0.23 0.83
C ARG A 192 7.49 0.71 2.28
N GLN A 193 7.49 2.02 2.49
CA GLN A 193 7.48 2.62 3.84
C GLN A 193 6.26 2.19 4.64
N GLY A 194 5.11 2.07 3.97
CA GLY A 194 3.86 1.62 4.58
C GLY A 194 3.93 0.21 5.13
N ILE A 195 4.45 -0.70 4.34
CA ILE A 195 4.61 -2.09 4.75
C ILE A 195 5.75 -2.22 5.77
N GLN A 196 6.85 -1.51 5.56
CA GLN A 196 7.99 -1.50 6.47
C GLN A 196 7.60 -1.03 7.86
N GLY A 197 6.83 0.06 7.98
CA GLY A 197 6.42 0.61 9.27
C GLY A 197 5.64 -0.37 10.14
N ILE A 198 4.93 -1.32 9.52
CA ILE A 198 4.19 -2.38 10.24
C ILE A 198 5.08 -3.61 10.45
N SER A 199 5.84 -4.02 9.44
CA SER A 199 6.66 -5.22 9.54
C SER A 199 7.84 -5.05 10.52
N ASP A 200 8.44 -3.87 10.57
CA ASP A 200 9.53 -3.57 11.51
C ASP A 200 9.07 -3.71 12.98
N LEU A 201 7.83 -3.34 13.28
CA LEU A 201 7.24 -3.52 14.62
C LEU A 201 7.19 -4.97 15.08
N ILE A 202 7.01 -5.90 14.13
CA ILE A 202 6.83 -7.33 14.40
C ILE A 202 8.16 -8.07 14.30
N ALA A 203 9.00 -7.70 13.29
CA ALA A 203 10.17 -8.48 12.91
C ALA A 203 11.48 -7.96 13.54
N VAL A 204 11.53 -6.70 13.96
CA VAL A 204 12.76 -6.08 14.49
C VAL A 204 12.69 -5.98 16.01
N PRO A 205 13.66 -6.57 16.75
CA PRO A 205 13.73 -6.38 18.20
C PRO A 205 13.88 -4.89 18.53
N ALA A 206 13.00 -4.37 19.37
CA ALA A 206 12.98 -2.96 19.77
C ALA A 206 13.13 -2.83 21.29
N LEU A 207 13.34 -1.60 21.81
CA LEU A 207 13.36 -1.35 23.26
C LEU A 207 12.00 -1.59 23.90
N ILE A 208 10.94 -1.19 23.20
CA ILE A 208 9.55 -1.49 23.54
C ILE A 208 9.02 -2.28 22.35
N ASN A 209 9.03 -3.61 22.51
CA ASN A 209 8.53 -4.52 21.50
C ASN A 209 7.01 -4.56 21.53
N LEU A 210 6.43 -4.54 20.34
CA LEU A 210 5.04 -4.92 20.14
C LEU A 210 5.00 -6.38 19.66
N ASP A 211 4.16 -7.17 20.26
CA ASP A 211 3.94 -8.51 19.76
C ASP A 211 2.95 -8.51 18.57
N PHE A 212 2.92 -9.63 17.86
CA PHE A 212 1.99 -9.78 16.72
C PHE A 212 0.51 -9.67 17.16
N ALA A 213 0.19 -10.08 18.40
CA ALA A 213 -1.18 -10.03 18.91
C ALA A 213 -1.65 -8.58 19.12
N ASP A 214 -0.76 -7.68 19.52
CA ASP A 214 -1.05 -6.24 19.66
C ASP A 214 -1.39 -5.63 18.31
N VAL A 215 -0.54 -5.88 17.29
CA VAL A 215 -0.78 -5.42 15.93
C VAL A 215 -2.08 -6.01 15.38
N LYS A 216 -2.33 -7.29 15.62
CA LYS A 216 -3.55 -7.97 15.20
C LYS A 216 -4.79 -7.31 15.80
N THR A 217 -4.76 -6.99 17.10
CA THR A 217 -5.90 -6.36 17.79
C THR A 217 -6.30 -5.02 17.17
N ILE A 218 -5.35 -4.21 16.74
CA ILE A 218 -5.62 -2.91 16.08
C ILE A 218 -6.08 -3.09 14.64
N MET A 219 -5.47 -4.05 13.91
CA MET A 219 -5.66 -4.19 12.47
C MET A 219 -6.85 -5.09 12.11
N GLU A 220 -7.22 -6.03 12.98
CA GLU A 220 -8.35 -6.90 12.74
C GLU A 220 -9.65 -6.08 12.76
N SER A 221 -10.38 -6.10 11.65
CA SER A 221 -11.59 -5.29 11.45
C SER A 221 -11.36 -3.76 11.54
N GLY A 222 -10.12 -3.30 11.40
CA GLY A 222 -9.75 -1.89 11.44
C GLY A 222 -10.37 -1.05 10.31
N GLY A 223 -10.79 -1.71 9.23
CA GLY A 223 -11.43 -1.07 8.09
C GLY A 223 -10.48 -0.15 7.33
N MET A 224 -10.87 1.12 7.13
CA MET A 224 -9.96 2.10 6.54
C MET A 224 -8.94 2.54 7.58
N ALA A 225 -7.66 2.45 7.22
CA ALA A 225 -6.57 2.94 8.02
C ALA A 225 -5.90 4.15 7.36
N HIS A 226 -5.47 5.07 8.20
CA HIS A 226 -4.64 6.19 7.79
C HIS A 226 -3.24 6.00 8.33
N MET A 227 -2.25 6.22 7.49
CA MET A 227 -0.86 6.07 7.85
C MET A 227 -0.11 7.36 7.58
N GLY A 228 0.52 7.90 8.61
CA GLY A 228 1.42 9.02 8.52
C GLY A 228 2.85 8.61 8.85
N ILE A 229 3.80 9.14 8.11
CA ILE A 229 5.23 8.96 8.36
C ILE A 229 5.84 10.35 8.47
N GLY A 230 6.51 10.60 9.58
CA GLY A 230 7.25 11.82 9.83
C GLY A 230 8.72 11.55 10.07
N LEU A 231 9.56 12.40 9.51
CA LEU A 231 10.99 12.45 9.75
C LEU A 231 11.30 13.78 10.43
N GLY A 232 12.20 13.75 11.41
CA GLY A 232 12.71 14.93 12.08
C GLY A 232 14.21 14.82 12.31
N SER A 233 14.89 15.95 12.32
CA SER A 233 16.34 16.03 12.56
C SER A 233 16.69 17.24 13.42
N GLY A 234 17.82 17.19 14.16
CA GLY A 234 18.28 18.27 15.04
C GLY A 234 17.67 18.23 16.45
N GLU A 235 17.67 19.36 17.17
CA GLU A 235 17.28 19.45 18.57
C GLU A 235 15.81 19.15 18.85
N THR A 236 14.91 19.40 17.87
CA THR A 236 13.45 19.17 17.99
C THR A 236 13.00 17.99 17.16
N LYS A 237 13.93 17.08 16.79
CA LYS A 237 13.71 15.98 15.83
C LYS A 237 12.48 15.14 16.11
N THR A 238 12.22 14.82 17.36
CA THR A 238 11.13 13.92 17.76
C THR A 238 9.78 14.62 17.66
N VAL A 239 9.71 15.89 18.09
CA VAL A 239 8.51 16.73 17.98
C VAL A 239 8.20 17.05 16.52
N ASP A 240 9.21 17.36 15.73
CA ASP A 240 9.03 17.66 14.29
C ASP A 240 8.63 16.40 13.53
N ALA A 241 9.21 15.23 13.85
CA ALA A 241 8.78 13.96 13.30
C ALA A 241 7.32 13.66 13.65
N ALA A 242 6.88 13.88 14.89
CA ALA A 242 5.48 13.69 15.30
C ALA A 242 4.53 14.62 14.52
N LYS A 243 4.85 15.90 14.44
CA LYS A 243 4.06 16.87 13.66
C LYS A 243 3.99 16.49 12.17
N ASN A 244 5.12 16.10 11.59
CA ASN A 244 5.19 15.67 10.20
C ASN A 244 4.39 14.37 9.95
N ALA A 245 4.36 13.44 10.91
CA ALA A 245 3.56 12.23 10.83
C ALA A 245 2.06 12.54 10.87
N ILE A 246 1.63 13.39 11.80
CA ILE A 246 0.21 13.81 11.94
C ILE A 246 -0.25 14.64 10.74
N ALA A 247 0.59 15.57 10.28
CA ALA A 247 0.30 16.46 9.17
C ALA A 247 0.70 15.88 7.81
N SER A 248 1.03 14.58 7.75
CA SER A 248 1.50 13.95 6.52
C SER A 248 0.55 14.22 5.36
N PRO A 249 1.02 14.79 4.25
CA PRO A 249 0.17 15.04 3.07
C PRO A 249 -0.31 13.74 2.42
N LEU A 250 0.27 12.60 2.80
CA LEU A 250 -0.16 11.27 2.35
C LEU A 250 -1.50 10.85 2.96
N LEU A 251 -1.90 11.47 4.07
CA LEU A 251 -3.19 11.22 4.70
C LEU A 251 -4.32 11.88 3.90
N GLU A 252 -5.34 11.12 3.53
CA GLU A 252 -6.58 11.69 2.95
C GLU A 252 -7.41 12.44 3.99
N THR A 253 -7.30 12.03 5.25
CA THR A 253 -8.05 12.59 6.38
C THR A 253 -7.12 12.82 7.58
N LYS A 254 -7.60 13.57 8.54
CA LYS A 254 -6.91 13.75 9.81
C LYS A 254 -7.07 12.50 10.68
N ILE A 255 -6.17 12.34 11.65
CA ILE A 255 -6.22 11.25 12.64
C ILE A 255 -7.41 11.41 13.61
N ASP A 256 -8.04 12.60 13.59
CA ASP A 256 -9.16 12.94 14.46
C ASP A 256 -10.28 11.88 14.43
N GLY A 257 -10.62 11.33 15.57
CA GLY A 257 -11.67 10.32 15.71
C GLY A 257 -11.22 8.88 15.40
N ALA A 258 -9.92 8.63 15.34
CA ALA A 258 -9.39 7.26 15.30
C ALA A 258 -9.60 6.57 16.66
N ARG A 259 -10.18 5.37 16.65
CA ARG A 259 -10.40 4.57 17.87
C ARG A 259 -9.24 3.66 18.22
N SER A 260 -8.36 3.41 17.28
CA SER A 260 -7.14 2.64 17.52
C SER A 260 -5.98 3.31 16.80
N VAL A 261 -4.90 3.51 17.51
CA VAL A 261 -3.69 4.17 16.99
C VAL A 261 -2.47 3.33 17.36
N LEU A 262 -1.67 3.05 16.36
CA LEU A 262 -0.37 2.41 16.53
C LEU A 262 0.71 3.43 16.21
N ILE A 263 1.61 3.65 17.18
CA ILE A 263 2.70 4.61 17.07
C ILE A 263 4.01 3.84 17.12
N ASN A 264 4.84 4.01 16.12
CA ASN A 264 6.21 3.49 16.12
C ASN A 264 7.20 4.64 16.02
N ILE A 265 8.08 4.75 17.02
CA ILE A 265 9.17 5.73 17.05
C ILE A 265 10.49 4.98 16.86
N THR A 266 11.23 5.31 15.81
CA THR A 266 12.55 4.76 15.55
C THR A 266 13.55 5.90 15.46
N GLY A 267 14.59 5.86 16.29
CA GLY A 267 15.63 6.91 16.31
C GLY A 267 17.01 6.36 16.59
N GLY A 268 18.01 7.23 16.60
CA GLY A 268 19.37 6.89 17.00
C GLY A 268 19.50 6.61 18.52
N GLU A 269 20.68 6.20 18.95
CA GLU A 269 20.98 5.93 20.38
C GLU A 269 20.87 7.17 21.28
N ASP A 270 20.81 8.34 20.69
CA ASP A 270 20.77 9.66 21.34
C ASP A 270 19.37 10.15 21.70
N VAL A 271 18.32 9.44 21.28
CA VAL A 271 16.93 9.84 21.56
C VAL A 271 16.57 9.62 23.02
N SER A 272 16.13 10.69 23.69
CA SER A 272 15.78 10.64 25.10
C SER A 272 14.33 10.17 25.33
N ILE A 273 14.09 9.56 26.51
CA ILE A 273 12.73 9.15 26.92
C ILE A 273 11.76 10.34 27.04
N MET A 274 12.27 11.53 27.35
CA MET A 274 11.45 12.74 27.46
C MET A 274 10.95 13.20 26.09
N GLU A 275 11.81 13.17 25.07
CA GLU A 275 11.46 13.50 23.69
C GLU A 275 10.44 12.51 23.12
N ILE A 276 10.64 11.21 23.41
CA ILE A 276 9.69 10.15 23.02
C ILE A 276 8.31 10.41 23.66
N ASN A 277 8.27 10.75 24.95
CA ASN A 277 7.02 11.04 25.65
C ASN A 277 6.31 12.28 25.08
N GLU A 278 7.06 13.33 24.76
CA GLU A 278 6.50 14.54 24.15
C GLU A 278 5.87 14.25 22.78
N ALA A 279 6.57 13.51 21.93
CA ALA A 279 6.06 13.11 20.63
C ALA A 279 4.81 12.23 20.74
N ALA A 280 4.81 11.26 21.66
CA ALA A 280 3.66 10.40 21.89
C ALA A 280 2.44 11.21 22.35
N ASN A 281 2.62 12.15 23.29
CA ASN A 281 1.54 13.02 23.76
C ASN A 281 0.94 13.86 22.63
N LEU A 282 1.76 14.44 21.75
CA LEU A 282 1.30 15.21 20.60
C LEU A 282 0.42 14.38 19.65
N ILE A 283 0.73 13.10 19.49
CA ILE A 283 -0.06 12.20 18.63
C ILE A 283 -1.35 11.79 19.36
N MET A 284 -1.28 11.48 20.65
CA MET A 284 -2.42 11.10 21.49
C MET A 284 -3.47 12.19 21.56
N GLU A 285 -3.07 13.47 21.66
CA GLU A 285 -3.98 14.63 21.66
C GLU A 285 -4.83 14.76 20.40
N GLN A 286 -4.43 14.09 19.30
CA GLN A 286 -5.17 14.13 18.03
C GLN A 286 -6.09 12.92 17.85
N ALA A 287 -5.98 11.89 18.66
CA ALA A 287 -6.83 10.71 18.64
C ALA A 287 -8.12 10.95 19.44
N ASP A 288 -9.06 9.99 19.38
CA ASP A 288 -10.23 9.98 20.25
C ASP A 288 -9.81 9.79 21.72
N ASP A 289 -10.51 10.41 22.66
CA ASP A 289 -10.21 10.30 24.10
C ASP A 289 -10.25 8.85 24.60
N ASP A 290 -11.07 8.00 23.98
CA ASP A 290 -11.21 6.57 24.29
C ASP A 290 -10.40 5.67 23.35
N ALA A 291 -9.46 6.24 22.58
CA ALA A 291 -8.66 5.47 21.62
C ALA A 291 -7.75 4.43 22.28
N ASN A 292 -7.74 3.23 21.72
CA ASN A 292 -6.74 2.22 22.08
C ASN A 292 -5.40 2.56 21.41
N ILE A 293 -4.41 2.98 22.20
CA ILE A 293 -3.11 3.40 21.69
C ILE A 293 -2.06 2.37 22.03
N ILE A 294 -1.40 1.85 21.00
CA ILE A 294 -0.28 0.92 21.12
C ILE A 294 0.99 1.64 20.65
N PHE A 295 2.02 1.55 21.48
CA PHE A 295 3.25 2.30 21.32
C PHE A 295 4.47 1.37 21.24
N GLY A 296 5.28 1.54 20.21
CA GLY A 296 6.57 0.88 20.03
C GLY A 296 7.72 1.89 19.91
N ALA A 297 8.89 1.53 20.44
CA ALA A 297 10.10 2.34 20.33
C ALA A 297 11.31 1.46 19.99
N GLY A 298 12.01 1.79 18.91
CA GLY A 298 13.18 1.09 18.42
C GLY A 298 14.39 2.00 18.28
N ILE A 299 15.58 1.41 18.36
CA ILE A 299 16.84 2.09 18.03
C ILE A 299 17.34 1.55 16.70
N ASP A 300 17.62 2.45 15.77
CA ASP A 300 18.29 2.18 14.52
C ASP A 300 19.61 2.97 14.46
N PRO A 301 20.77 2.31 14.57
CA PRO A 301 22.06 3.00 14.56
C PRO A 301 22.35 3.75 13.25
N GLU A 302 21.62 3.44 12.16
CA GLU A 302 21.76 4.13 10.90
C GLU A 302 21.10 5.52 10.91
N LEU A 303 20.13 5.74 11.79
CA LEU A 303 19.40 7.00 11.98
C LEU A 303 20.11 7.91 13.01
N LYS A 304 21.33 8.30 12.75
CA LYS A 304 22.21 9.05 13.69
C LYS A 304 21.48 10.17 14.44
N ASP A 305 21.25 11.32 13.77
CA ASP A 305 20.58 12.49 14.32
C ASP A 305 19.13 12.62 13.85
N GLU A 306 18.56 11.56 13.27
CA GLU A 306 17.22 11.56 12.73
C GLU A 306 16.28 10.68 13.56
N VAL A 307 15.01 11.05 13.59
CA VAL A 307 13.93 10.26 14.17
C VAL A 307 12.86 10.04 13.11
N ARG A 308 12.41 8.80 12.99
CA ARG A 308 11.29 8.41 12.16
C ARG A 308 10.13 8.02 13.05
N ILE A 309 8.98 8.63 12.83
CA ILE A 309 7.73 8.28 13.51
C ILE A 309 6.74 7.79 12.46
N THR A 310 6.23 6.58 12.67
CA THR A 310 5.13 6.01 11.87
C THR A 310 3.89 5.94 12.75
N VAL A 311 2.81 6.54 12.29
CA VAL A 311 1.51 6.52 12.95
C VAL A 311 0.53 5.81 12.04
N ILE A 312 -0.18 4.81 12.59
CA ILE A 312 -1.25 4.12 11.89
C ILE A 312 -2.51 4.25 12.73
N ALA A 313 -3.51 4.90 12.15
CA ALA A 313 -4.78 5.15 12.79
C ALA A 313 -5.89 4.36 12.11
N THR A 314 -6.71 3.66 12.89
CA THR A 314 -7.80 2.79 12.40
C THR A 314 -9.08 3.02 13.20
N GLY A 315 -10.17 2.38 12.79
CA GLY A 315 -11.42 2.39 13.55
C GLY A 315 -12.18 3.71 13.43
N PHE A 316 -11.98 4.48 12.36
CA PHE A 316 -12.77 5.68 12.09
C PHE A 316 -14.24 5.33 11.96
N GLU A 317 -15.09 5.93 12.78
CA GLU A 317 -16.53 5.80 12.57
C GLU A 317 -16.86 6.26 11.16
N LYS A 318 -17.66 5.45 10.47
CA LYS A 318 -18.11 5.55 9.07
C LYS A 318 -18.18 7.02 8.61
N THR A 319 -17.06 7.62 8.28
CA THR A 319 -17.05 8.76 7.40
C THR A 319 -17.41 8.21 6.02
N PRO A 320 -18.59 8.50 5.47
CA PRO A 320 -18.86 8.19 4.10
C PRO A 320 -17.74 8.86 3.30
N PHE A 321 -17.09 8.11 2.40
CA PHE A 321 -16.25 8.74 1.39
C PHE A 321 -16.99 9.98 0.89
N PRO A 322 -16.35 11.14 0.73
CA PRO A 322 -16.98 12.30 0.15
C PRO A 322 -17.39 11.95 -1.27
N THR A 323 -18.57 11.37 -1.42
CA THR A 323 -19.25 11.31 -2.70
C THR A 323 -19.50 12.76 -3.07
N ARG A 324 -19.07 13.16 -4.25
CA ARG A 324 -19.11 14.52 -4.82
C ARG A 324 -20.51 15.17 -4.87
N ASP A 325 -21.55 14.57 -4.28
CA ASP A 325 -22.96 14.93 -4.40
C ASP A 325 -23.70 15.28 -3.11
N THR A 326 -23.03 15.62 -2.03
CA THR A 326 -23.72 16.32 -0.95
C THR A 326 -23.51 17.84 -1.07
N LYS A 327 -24.19 18.47 -2.02
CA LYS A 327 -24.57 19.88 -1.84
C LYS A 327 -25.32 19.98 -0.52
N LYS A 328 -24.65 20.37 0.54
CA LYS A 328 -25.28 20.75 1.80
C LYS A 328 -26.29 21.84 1.49
N LYS A 329 -27.58 21.51 1.45
CA LYS A 329 -28.63 22.51 1.62
C LYS A 329 -28.37 23.15 2.96
N ALA A 330 -27.93 24.41 2.93
CA ALA A 330 -27.75 25.23 4.12
C ALA A 330 -29.09 25.22 4.87
N ARG A 331 -29.07 24.69 6.10
CA ARG A 331 -30.18 24.80 7.04
C ARG A 331 -30.28 26.27 7.39
N PRO A 332 -31.44 26.93 7.25
CA PRO A 332 -31.57 28.33 7.65
C PRO A 332 -31.30 28.45 9.15
N GLN A 333 -30.36 29.30 9.52
CA GLN A 333 -30.16 29.67 10.92
C GLN A 333 -31.42 30.32 11.44
N ALA A 334 -31.96 29.75 12.51
CA ALA A 334 -33.07 30.36 13.27
C ALA A 334 -32.54 31.62 13.96
N THR A 335 -33.07 32.76 13.59
CA THR A 335 -32.91 34.03 14.33
C THR A 335 -33.69 33.96 15.63
N PRO A 336 -33.14 34.42 16.76
CA PRO A 336 -33.88 34.49 18.01
C PRO A 336 -34.68 35.81 18.08
N TYR A 337 -35.92 35.83 17.63
CA TYR A 337 -36.85 36.88 18.00
C TYR A 337 -38.23 36.26 18.19
N GLY A 338 -38.75 36.43 19.42
CA GLY A 338 -40.06 35.95 19.82
C GLY A 338 -41.18 36.71 19.10
N ALA A 339 -42.04 35.93 18.49
CA ALA A 339 -43.40 36.38 18.15
C ALA A 339 -44.36 35.23 18.39
N ALA A 340 -45.45 35.55 19.04
CA ALA A 340 -46.48 34.68 19.57
C ALA A 340 -47.00 33.65 18.55
N ILE A 341 -47.12 32.42 19.03
CA ILE A 341 -47.76 31.31 18.32
C ILE A 341 -49.28 31.52 18.37
N PRO A 342 -50.02 31.61 17.27
CA PRO A 342 -51.47 31.46 17.30
C PRO A 342 -51.81 29.98 17.53
N SER A 343 -52.57 29.69 18.57
CA SER A 343 -53.10 28.38 18.87
C SER A 343 -54.02 27.91 17.74
N TYR A 344 -53.61 26.86 17.02
CA TYR A 344 -54.42 26.16 16.04
C TYR A 344 -55.30 25.15 16.78
N ASN A 345 -56.62 25.40 16.74
CA ASN A 345 -57.65 24.51 17.27
C ASN A 345 -58.17 23.60 16.14
N PRO A 346 -58.00 22.27 16.18
CA PRO A 346 -58.34 21.37 15.05
C PRO A 346 -59.83 20.97 15.00
N TYR A 347 -60.72 21.63 15.76
CA TYR A 347 -62.12 21.22 15.84
C TYR A 347 -63.10 22.34 15.52
N GLU A 348 -62.98 23.05 14.40
CA GLU A 348 -64.11 23.85 13.91
C GLU A 348 -64.19 23.88 12.38
N SER A 349 -65.44 23.56 11.96
CA SER A 349 -66.05 23.74 10.63
C SER A 349 -65.64 22.84 9.47
N ARG A 350 -66.39 21.74 9.39
CA ARG A 350 -66.77 21.12 8.12
C ARG A 350 -67.67 22.07 7.36
N THR A 351 -67.17 22.70 6.30
CA THR A 351 -68.00 23.18 5.19
C THR A 351 -67.54 22.46 3.91
N ARG A 352 -68.52 21.76 3.39
CA ARG A 352 -68.49 20.94 2.17
C ARG A 352 -68.23 21.86 0.98
N VAL A 353 -67.10 21.70 0.32
CA VAL A 353 -66.86 22.28 -1.00
C VAL A 353 -67.00 21.13 -2.01
N GLU A 354 -68.01 21.25 -2.86
CA GLU A 354 -68.24 20.35 -4.00
C GLU A 354 -67.13 20.52 -4.99
N THR A 355 -66.42 19.42 -5.26
CA THR A 355 -65.46 19.32 -6.37
C THR A 355 -66.24 18.90 -7.63
N PRO A 356 -66.08 19.58 -8.77
CA PRO A 356 -66.63 19.12 -10.05
C PRO A 356 -65.97 17.80 -10.46
N ALA A 357 -66.82 16.89 -10.94
CA ALA A 357 -66.42 15.61 -11.49
C ALA A 357 -65.52 15.83 -12.73
N ALA A 358 -64.29 15.31 -12.66
CA ALA A 358 -63.44 15.20 -13.84
C ALA A 358 -63.88 13.97 -14.62
N GLU A 359 -64.21 14.17 -15.92
CA GLU A 359 -64.47 13.11 -16.88
C GLU A 359 -63.24 12.20 -17.08
N PRO A 360 -63.44 10.89 -17.26
CA PRO A 360 -62.34 9.98 -17.51
C PRO A 360 -61.83 10.15 -18.96
N VAL A 361 -60.62 10.61 -19.13
CA VAL A 361 -59.89 10.60 -20.38
C VAL A 361 -59.45 9.15 -20.64
N ALA A 362 -60.04 8.52 -21.65
CA ALA A 362 -59.64 7.21 -22.13
C ALA A 362 -58.29 7.34 -22.84
N PHE A 363 -57.26 6.71 -22.29
CA PHE A 363 -56.01 6.47 -23.00
C PHE A 363 -56.21 5.22 -23.90
N ASP A 364 -56.33 5.45 -25.21
CA ASP A 364 -56.22 4.41 -26.21
C ASP A 364 -54.77 3.93 -26.27
N ALA A 365 -54.54 2.74 -25.75
CA ALA A 365 -53.26 2.05 -25.95
C ALA A 365 -53.32 1.34 -27.31
N PRO A 366 -52.34 1.55 -28.20
CA PRO A 366 -52.29 0.80 -29.45
C PRO A 366 -52.00 -0.68 -29.15
N ALA A 367 -52.82 -1.54 -29.76
CA ALA A 367 -52.67 -2.99 -29.71
C ALA A 367 -51.33 -3.45 -30.26
N PRO A 368 -50.71 -4.51 -29.69
CA PRO A 368 -49.46 -5.04 -30.22
C PRO A 368 -49.68 -5.65 -31.59
N ALA A 369 -48.91 -5.19 -32.56
CA ALA A 369 -48.87 -5.76 -33.91
C ALA A 369 -48.46 -7.23 -33.84
N ALA A 370 -49.30 -8.10 -34.34
CA ALA A 370 -49.01 -9.51 -34.56
C ALA A 370 -47.93 -9.63 -35.63
N TYR A 371 -46.78 -10.14 -35.25
CA TYR A 371 -45.78 -10.57 -36.22
C TYR A 371 -46.18 -11.92 -36.76
N GLU A 372 -46.66 -11.93 -38.01
CA GLU A 372 -46.81 -13.16 -38.79
C GLU A 372 -45.42 -13.68 -39.12
N THR A 373 -45.09 -14.85 -38.57
CA THR A 373 -43.88 -15.61 -38.94
C THR A 373 -44.20 -16.39 -40.21
N GLU A 374 -43.73 -15.90 -41.37
CA GLU A 374 -43.66 -16.74 -42.57
C GLU A 374 -42.60 -17.84 -42.39
N PRO A 375 -42.88 -19.08 -42.79
CA PRO A 375 -41.95 -20.16 -42.75
C PRO A 375 -40.90 -20.02 -43.86
N VAL A 376 -39.64 -19.79 -43.49
CA VAL A 376 -38.51 -19.82 -44.43
C VAL A 376 -38.29 -21.26 -44.87
N GLN A 377 -38.65 -21.56 -46.14
CA GLN A 377 -38.30 -22.83 -46.79
C GLN A 377 -36.79 -22.87 -47.06
N TYR A 378 -36.12 -23.80 -46.44
CA TYR A 378 -34.74 -24.18 -46.78
C TYR A 378 -34.74 -24.93 -48.11
N SER A 379 -34.39 -24.24 -49.20
CA SER A 379 -34.03 -24.86 -50.45
C SER A 379 -32.60 -25.39 -50.39
N ALA A 380 -32.49 -26.70 -50.38
CA ALA A 380 -31.20 -27.37 -50.51
C ALA A 380 -30.79 -27.39 -52.00
N ALA A 381 -29.88 -26.49 -52.36
CA ALA A 381 -29.08 -26.63 -53.58
C ALA A 381 -27.70 -25.95 -53.34
N ARG A 382 -26.69 -26.71 -53.01
CA ARG A 382 -25.31 -26.30 -53.11
C ARG A 382 -24.84 -26.48 -54.57
N PRO A 383 -24.37 -25.43 -55.25
CA PRO A 383 -23.52 -25.62 -56.41
C PRO A 383 -22.12 -26.01 -55.94
N ALA A 384 -21.58 -27.06 -56.51
CA ALA A 384 -20.20 -27.48 -56.34
C ALA A 384 -19.26 -26.40 -56.86
N VAL A 385 -18.51 -25.78 -55.95
CA VAL A 385 -17.38 -24.88 -56.29
C VAL A 385 -16.18 -25.76 -56.59
N GLN A 386 -15.76 -25.79 -57.83
CA GLN A 386 -14.47 -26.35 -58.23
C GLN A 386 -13.35 -25.54 -57.59
N PRO A 387 -12.25 -26.21 -57.14
CA PRO A 387 -11.11 -25.48 -56.58
C PRO A 387 -10.35 -24.79 -57.75
N GLN A 388 -10.45 -23.48 -57.81
CA GLN A 388 -9.52 -22.68 -58.60
C GLN A 388 -8.21 -22.62 -57.79
N THR A 389 -7.18 -23.20 -58.37
CA THR A 389 -5.78 -23.05 -57.97
C THR A 389 -5.37 -21.60 -58.18
N ALA A 390 -5.48 -20.77 -57.14
CA ALA A 390 -4.87 -19.47 -57.10
C ALA A 390 -3.35 -19.64 -57.02
N ALA A 391 -2.64 -19.12 -58.02
CA ALA A 391 -1.19 -19.08 -58.08
C ALA A 391 -0.67 -18.33 -56.83
N VAL A 392 0.21 -19.00 -56.09
CA VAL A 392 0.95 -18.41 -54.96
C VAL A 392 1.88 -17.36 -55.54
N PRO A 393 1.84 -16.09 -55.14
CA PRO A 393 2.85 -15.12 -55.56
C PRO A 393 4.18 -15.52 -54.94
N SER A 394 5.18 -15.73 -55.81
CA SER A 394 6.54 -16.00 -55.41
C SER A 394 7.08 -14.85 -54.57
N TYR A 395 7.36 -15.12 -53.31
CA TYR A 395 8.06 -14.23 -52.40
C TYR A 395 9.50 -14.03 -52.88
N GLN A 396 9.81 -12.84 -53.41
CA GLN A 396 11.19 -12.44 -53.60
C GLN A 396 11.76 -12.06 -52.24
N PRO A 397 12.91 -12.61 -51.82
CA PRO A 397 13.53 -12.19 -50.58
C PRO A 397 13.98 -10.72 -50.71
N PHE A 398 13.47 -9.89 -49.79
CA PHE A 398 13.97 -8.53 -49.60
C PHE A 398 15.44 -8.62 -49.22
N THR A 399 16.33 -8.16 -50.08
CA THR A 399 17.72 -7.87 -49.72
C THR A 399 17.71 -6.62 -48.88
N ALA A 400 17.96 -6.79 -47.58
CA ALA A 400 18.17 -5.70 -46.66
C ALA A 400 19.35 -4.83 -47.14
N PRO A 401 19.23 -3.49 -47.15
CA PRO A 401 20.37 -2.63 -47.41
C PRO A 401 21.42 -2.85 -46.32
N ALA A 402 22.69 -2.98 -46.77
CA ALA A 402 23.83 -3.15 -45.88
C ALA A 402 23.86 -2.03 -44.83
N ALA A 403 23.87 -2.43 -43.56
CA ALA A 403 24.05 -1.51 -42.45
C ALA A 403 25.41 -0.78 -42.63
N PRO A 404 25.45 0.57 -42.40
CA PRO A 404 26.70 1.29 -42.40
C PRO A 404 27.58 0.74 -41.27
N THR A 405 28.77 0.21 -41.66
CA THR A 405 29.83 -0.16 -40.73
C THR A 405 30.37 1.11 -40.07
N TYR A 406 29.88 1.39 -38.89
CA TYR A 406 30.45 2.40 -38.01
C TYR A 406 31.64 1.75 -37.28
N SER A 407 32.85 2.07 -37.69
CA SER A 407 34.08 1.73 -36.96
C SER A 407 34.29 2.79 -35.90
N PRO A 408 34.14 2.51 -34.60
CA PRO A 408 34.56 3.46 -33.58
C PRO A 408 36.10 3.44 -33.53
N GLN A 409 36.72 4.49 -34.00
CA GLN A 409 38.15 4.75 -33.71
C GLN A 409 38.22 5.25 -32.25
N TYR A 410 38.30 4.33 -31.32
CA TYR A 410 38.87 4.60 -30.02
C TYR A 410 40.26 4.05 -29.97
N PRO A 411 41.29 4.84 -29.57
CA PRO A 411 42.64 4.28 -29.33
C PRO A 411 42.52 3.31 -28.13
N PRO A 412 43.32 2.23 -28.13
CA PRO A 412 43.28 1.24 -27.05
C PRO A 412 43.65 1.92 -25.72
N TYR A 413 42.74 1.92 -24.78
CA TYR A 413 42.99 2.33 -23.40
C TYR A 413 43.90 1.31 -22.76
N GLN A 414 45.17 1.65 -22.59
CA GLN A 414 46.11 0.89 -21.75
C GLN A 414 45.92 1.33 -20.32
N PRO A 415 45.45 0.50 -19.39
CA PRO A 415 45.47 0.83 -17.98
C PRO A 415 46.94 0.82 -17.53
N GLN A 416 47.48 1.98 -17.18
CA GLN A 416 48.72 2.10 -16.45
C GLN A 416 48.45 1.64 -15.00
N TYR A 417 48.74 0.38 -14.73
CA TYR A 417 48.89 -0.08 -13.36
C TYR A 417 50.23 0.43 -12.84
N THR A 418 50.24 1.53 -12.13
CA THR A 418 51.32 1.87 -11.20
C THR A 418 51.15 0.96 -10.01
N ALA A 419 51.93 -0.11 -10.01
CA ALA A 419 52.07 -0.97 -8.83
C ALA A 419 52.77 -0.17 -7.73
N THR A 420 51.99 0.45 -6.85
CA THR A 420 52.47 0.92 -5.56
C THR A 420 52.56 -0.33 -4.68
N ALA A 421 53.76 -0.73 -4.32
CA ALA A 421 54.00 -1.84 -3.42
C ALA A 421 53.28 -1.57 -2.09
N PRO A 422 52.65 -2.57 -1.48
CA PRO A 422 51.98 -2.39 -0.18
C PRO A 422 53.06 -2.05 0.87
N GLN A 423 52.98 -0.84 1.43
CA GLN A 423 53.70 -0.50 2.63
C GLN A 423 53.20 -1.39 3.77
N GLN A 424 54.09 -2.18 4.34
CA GLN A 424 53.82 -2.89 5.59
C GLN A 424 53.47 -1.86 6.67
N PRO A 425 52.46 -2.10 7.50
CA PRO A 425 52.18 -1.23 8.64
C PRO A 425 53.35 -1.29 9.59
N GLU A 426 53.96 -0.13 9.90
CA GLU A 426 54.94 0.01 10.95
C GLU A 426 54.32 -0.43 12.28
N GLN A 427 54.95 -1.43 12.90
CA GLN A 427 54.59 -1.84 14.25
C GLN A 427 54.92 -0.67 15.23
N PRO A 428 54.00 -0.30 16.13
CA PRO A 428 54.32 0.70 17.15
C PRO A 428 55.42 0.17 18.07
N LYS A 429 56.46 0.96 18.23
CA LYS A 429 57.56 0.71 19.20
C LYS A 429 56.98 0.69 20.60
N VAL A 430 56.99 -0.50 21.21
CA VAL A 430 56.67 -0.69 22.60
C VAL A 430 57.76 -0.06 23.43
N GLN A 431 57.45 1.01 24.18
CA GLN A 431 58.29 1.51 25.29
C GLN A 431 58.05 0.60 26.48
N PRO A 432 59.11 0.25 27.25
CA PRO A 432 58.96 -0.61 28.42
C PRO A 432 58.17 0.11 29.51
N ALA A 433 57.08 -0.50 29.95
CA ALA A 433 56.26 -0.04 31.05
C ALA A 433 57.05 -0.13 32.38
N ALA A 434 57.06 0.97 33.08
CA ALA A 434 57.46 1.02 34.50
C ALA A 434 56.45 0.23 35.34
N ASN A 435 56.96 -0.60 36.22
CA ASN A 435 56.19 -1.36 37.18
C ASN A 435 55.47 -0.41 38.16
N GLU A 436 54.15 -0.33 38.03
CA GLU A 436 53.33 0.09 39.16
C GLU A 436 52.31 -1.06 39.43
N LYS A 437 52.62 -1.69 40.61
CA LYS A 437 51.62 -2.52 41.29
C LYS A 437 50.62 -1.56 41.91
N ASP A 438 49.42 -1.48 41.43
CA ASP A 438 48.33 -0.85 42.15
C ASP A 438 47.01 -1.57 42.01
N ASP A 439 46.53 -1.95 43.16
CA ASP A 439 45.23 -2.30 43.65
C ASP A 439 44.03 -1.97 42.70
N LEU A 440 43.63 -2.94 41.93
CA LEU A 440 42.37 -2.98 41.22
C LEU A 440 41.30 -3.68 42.08
N GLY A 441 40.75 -2.98 43.07
CA GLY A 441 39.73 -3.59 43.93
C GLY A 441 38.80 -2.63 44.66
N VAL A 442 39.00 -1.30 44.62
CA VAL A 442 38.21 -0.36 45.45
C VAL A 442 37.60 0.75 44.56
N PRO A 443 36.25 0.89 44.53
CA PRO A 443 35.57 1.97 43.81
C PRO A 443 36.04 3.36 44.24
N SER A 444 36.09 4.30 43.29
CA SER A 444 36.69 5.65 43.44
C SER A 444 36.10 6.52 44.56
N TYR A 445 34.88 6.27 45.00
CA TYR A 445 34.22 7.01 46.07
C TYR A 445 34.72 6.63 47.49
N LEU A 446 35.41 5.50 47.67
CA LEU A 446 35.99 5.06 48.96
C LEU A 446 37.45 5.49 49.16
N ARG A 447 38.05 6.25 48.22
CA ARG A 447 39.45 6.70 48.29
C ARG A 447 39.69 7.98 49.16
N ARG A 448 38.60 8.60 49.66
CA ARG A 448 38.71 9.90 50.34
C ARG A 448 38.97 9.85 51.88
N GLU A 449 38.96 8.69 52.52
CA GLU A 449 39.05 8.60 53.96
C GLU A 449 40.41 8.10 54.53
N ARG A 450 41.46 8.03 53.71
CA ARG A 450 42.82 7.70 54.25
C ARG A 450 43.85 8.80 54.01
N LYS A 451 43.55 10.00 54.47
CA LYS A 451 44.56 11.04 54.75
C LYS A 451 44.17 11.78 56.04
N LYS A 452 44.53 11.18 57.17
CA LYS A 452 44.89 11.81 58.41
C LYS A 452 45.92 10.92 59.09
#